data_5cc70b18b9ab730ffa7b1dbda9023881
#
_entry.id   5cc70b18b9ab730ffa7b1dbda9023881
#
_cell.length_a   1.000
_cell.length_b   1.000
_cell.length_c   1.000
_cell.angle_alpha   90.00
_cell.angle_beta   90.00
_cell.angle_gamma   90.00
#
_symmetry.space_group_name_H-M   'P 1'
#
loop_
_entity.id
_entity.type
_entity.pdbx_description
1 polymer ?
#
loop_
_entity_poly.entity_id
_entity_poly.type
_entity_poly.pdbx_seq_one_letter_code
_entity_poly.pdbx_strand_id
1 'polypeptide(L)'
;MFSRLLEISAKEGANYILDGTNCDDLGDFRPGRKAAKELGVRSPLLEAGMIKEDIRFFSREMGLPTWNKPACACLSSRFPYGTRITREKLAQVERGEDYLRSLGFGQFRLRHHGTMARIEISREQFPTMMEKAE
;
A
#
# COMPACT_ATOMS: atom_id res chain seq x y z
N MET A 1 2.51 -10.28 11.62
CA MET A 1 2.42 -10.64 10.18
C MET A 1 3.49 -11.65 9.80
N PHE A 2 4.77 -11.36 9.88
CA PHE A 2 5.85 -12.27 9.47
C PHE A 2 5.87 -13.61 10.21
N SER A 3 5.60 -13.65 11.52
CA SER A 3 5.51 -14.92 12.29
C SER A 3 4.48 -15.87 11.68
N ARG A 4 3.33 -15.34 11.22
CA ARG A 4 2.30 -16.15 10.56
C ARG A 4 2.75 -16.63 9.18
N LEU A 5 3.53 -15.84 8.46
CA LEU A 5 4.10 -16.25 7.19
C LEU A 5 5.14 -17.38 7.37
N LEU A 6 5.92 -17.36 8.45
CA LEU A 6 6.83 -18.45 8.79
C LEU A 6 6.10 -19.76 9.06
N GLU A 7 4.97 -19.71 9.79
CA GLU A 7 4.14 -20.91 10.00
C GLU A 7 3.59 -21.48 8.68
N ILE A 8 3.17 -20.60 7.76
CA ILE A 8 2.67 -20.99 6.44
C ILE A 8 3.82 -21.55 5.61
N SER A 9 4.96 -20.88 5.55
CA SER A 9 6.17 -21.30 4.83
C SER A 9 6.60 -22.71 5.26
N ALA A 10 6.61 -22.98 6.56
CA ALA A 10 6.94 -24.32 7.08
C ALA A 10 5.93 -25.39 6.64
N LYS A 11 4.64 -25.08 6.55
CA LYS A 11 3.59 -25.99 6.10
C LYS A 11 3.67 -26.27 4.61
N GLU A 12 3.96 -25.24 3.82
CA GLU A 12 4.02 -25.31 2.35
C GLU A 12 5.40 -25.77 1.83
N GLY A 13 6.37 -26.02 2.72
CA GLY A 13 7.73 -26.40 2.34
C GLY A 13 8.51 -25.29 1.62
N ALA A 14 8.15 -24.04 1.80
CA ALA A 14 8.84 -22.91 1.20
C ALA A 14 10.13 -22.60 1.97
N ASN A 15 11.25 -22.50 1.26
CA ASN A 15 12.58 -22.28 1.86
C ASN A 15 12.80 -20.82 2.30
N TYR A 16 12.11 -19.87 1.69
CA TYR A 16 12.32 -18.43 1.93
C TYR A 16 11.00 -17.68 1.99
N ILE A 17 10.97 -16.64 2.81
CA ILE A 17 9.98 -15.58 2.75
C ILE A 17 10.67 -14.38 2.13
N LEU A 18 10.06 -13.80 1.10
CA LEU A 18 10.59 -12.64 0.39
C LEU A 18 9.67 -11.44 0.58
N ASP A 19 10.25 -10.23 0.60
CA ASP A 19 9.51 -8.99 0.53
C ASP A 19 9.94 -8.11 -0.65
N GLY A 20 9.18 -7.07 -0.95
CA GLY A 20 9.42 -6.13 -2.06
C GLY A 20 10.23 -4.90 -1.66
N THR A 21 10.97 -4.91 -0.54
CA THR A 21 11.81 -3.80 -0.12
C THR A 21 12.88 -3.53 -1.17
N ASN A 22 13.10 -2.26 -1.53
CA ASN A 22 14.09 -1.78 -2.49
C ASN A 22 14.99 -0.70 -1.88
N CYS A 23 15.95 -0.17 -2.65
CA CYS A 23 16.93 0.80 -2.14
C CYS A 23 16.29 2.12 -1.70
N ASP A 24 15.24 2.60 -2.36
CA ASP A 24 14.56 3.85 -1.99
C ASP A 24 13.86 3.75 -0.61
N ASP A 25 13.49 2.53 -0.20
CA ASP A 25 12.88 2.31 1.11
C ASP A 25 13.87 2.45 2.28
N LEU A 26 15.19 2.55 2.03
CA LEU A 26 16.21 2.66 3.07
C LEU A 26 16.11 3.97 3.86
N GLY A 27 15.68 5.06 3.21
CA GLY A 27 15.49 6.37 3.82
C GLY A 27 14.24 6.50 4.69
N ASP A 28 13.29 5.56 4.60
CA ASP A 28 12.03 5.59 5.32
C ASP A 28 12.12 4.90 6.69
N PHE A 29 11.51 5.53 7.70
CA PHE A 29 11.31 4.89 8.99
C PHE A 29 10.22 3.83 8.91
N ARG A 30 10.62 2.57 8.78
CA ARG A 30 9.71 1.41 8.71
C ARG A 30 10.02 0.40 9.82
N PRO A 31 9.30 0.45 10.96
CA PRO A 31 9.53 -0.48 12.09
C PRO A 31 9.46 -1.96 11.69
N GLY A 32 8.64 -2.29 10.68
CA GLY A 32 8.50 -3.65 10.16
C GLY A 32 9.79 -4.25 9.57
N ARG A 33 10.74 -3.41 9.11
CA ARG A 33 12.03 -3.89 8.55
C ARG A 33 12.88 -4.60 9.59
N LYS A 34 12.90 -4.09 10.84
CA LYS A 34 13.63 -4.75 11.93
C LYS A 34 13.06 -6.15 12.16
N ALA A 35 11.73 -6.26 12.26
CA ALA A 35 11.07 -7.55 12.44
C ALA A 35 11.29 -8.50 11.24
N ALA A 36 11.29 -7.99 10.00
CA ALA A 36 11.58 -8.80 8.82
C ALA A 36 12.99 -9.38 8.87
N LYS A 37 13.98 -8.56 9.20
CA LYS A 37 15.39 -8.97 9.34
C LYS A 37 15.58 -10.00 10.46
N GLU A 38 14.98 -9.79 11.63
CA GLU A 38 15.05 -10.71 12.78
C GLU A 38 14.43 -12.07 12.46
N LEU A 39 13.46 -12.13 11.56
CA LEU A 39 12.76 -13.36 11.15
C LEU A 39 13.30 -13.96 9.84
N GLY A 40 14.44 -13.51 9.35
CA GLY A 40 15.09 -14.08 8.17
C GLY A 40 14.37 -13.82 6.84
N VAL A 41 13.48 -12.82 6.79
CA VAL A 41 12.84 -12.41 5.53
C VAL A 41 13.89 -11.78 4.62
N ARG A 42 13.97 -12.21 3.37
CA ARG A 42 14.90 -11.69 2.37
C ARG A 42 14.23 -10.62 1.51
N SER A 43 15.02 -9.66 1.07
CA SER A 43 14.59 -8.55 0.21
C SER A 43 15.40 -8.56 -1.10
N PRO A 44 15.05 -9.44 -2.08
CA PRO A 44 15.88 -9.64 -3.28
C PRO A 44 16.13 -8.38 -4.09
N LEU A 45 15.16 -7.48 -4.18
CA LEU A 45 15.30 -6.21 -4.91
C LEU A 45 16.34 -5.31 -4.23
N LEU A 46 16.34 -5.27 -2.90
CA LEU A 46 17.34 -4.55 -2.12
C LEU A 46 18.72 -5.22 -2.23
N GLU A 47 18.78 -6.54 -2.15
CA GLU A 47 20.00 -7.31 -2.30
C GLU A 47 20.65 -7.11 -3.68
N ALA A 48 19.84 -6.92 -4.72
CA ALA A 48 20.27 -6.60 -6.08
C ALA A 48 20.59 -5.10 -6.28
N GLY A 49 20.47 -4.26 -5.26
CA GLY A 49 20.72 -2.83 -5.36
C GLY A 49 19.70 -2.04 -6.18
N MET A 50 18.52 -2.60 -6.41
CA MET A 50 17.50 -1.99 -7.28
C MET A 50 16.79 -0.81 -6.60
N ILE A 51 16.66 0.30 -7.34
CA ILE A 51 15.79 1.41 -7.02
C ILE A 51 14.42 1.25 -7.67
N LYS A 52 13.46 2.08 -7.31
CA LYS A 52 12.09 1.99 -7.82
C LYS A 52 11.99 2.22 -9.34
N GLU A 53 12.89 3.02 -9.89
CA GLU A 53 12.98 3.27 -11.33
C GLU A 53 13.37 1.99 -12.08
N ASP A 54 14.40 1.28 -11.62
CA ASP A 54 14.83 0.00 -12.20
C ASP A 54 13.69 -1.03 -12.18
N ILE A 55 12.98 -1.12 -11.04
CA ILE A 55 11.85 -2.03 -10.89
C ILE A 55 10.74 -1.71 -11.89
N ARG A 56 10.43 -0.43 -12.11
CA ARG A 56 9.45 0.00 -13.11
C ARG A 56 9.91 -0.33 -14.53
N PHE A 57 11.17 -0.06 -14.81
CA PHE A 57 11.77 -0.38 -16.12
C PHE A 57 11.62 -1.88 -16.43
N PHE A 58 12.13 -2.75 -15.56
CA PHE A 58 12.04 -4.19 -15.78
C PHE A 58 10.61 -4.71 -15.77
N SER A 59 9.73 -4.17 -14.92
CA SER A 59 8.31 -4.54 -14.92
C SER A 59 7.64 -4.21 -16.26
N ARG A 60 8.01 -3.10 -16.89
CA ARG A 60 7.53 -2.71 -18.21
C ARG A 60 8.06 -3.65 -19.29
N GLU A 61 9.37 -3.93 -19.29
CA GLU A 61 10.00 -4.87 -20.24
C GLU A 61 9.38 -6.28 -20.14
N MET A 62 9.01 -6.71 -18.94
CA MET A 62 8.32 -7.98 -18.69
C MET A 62 6.82 -7.93 -19.02
N GLY A 63 6.28 -6.81 -19.49
CA GLY A 63 4.86 -6.65 -19.82
C GLY A 63 3.91 -6.67 -18.62
N LEU A 64 4.39 -6.39 -17.40
CA LEU A 64 3.54 -6.41 -16.21
C LEU A 64 2.58 -5.20 -16.23
N PRO A 65 1.25 -5.41 -16.11
CA PRO A 65 0.28 -4.31 -16.19
C PRO A 65 0.38 -3.32 -15.03
N THR A 66 1.14 -3.65 -14.00
CA THR A 66 1.32 -2.83 -12.79
C THR A 66 2.57 -1.96 -12.81
N TRP A 67 3.35 -1.95 -13.90
CA TRP A 67 4.62 -1.24 -13.99
C TRP A 67 4.52 0.26 -13.64
N ASN A 68 3.42 0.90 -14.02
CA ASN A 68 3.18 2.33 -13.79
C ASN A 68 2.20 2.60 -12.64
N LYS A 69 1.92 1.59 -11.79
CA LYS A 69 0.99 1.78 -10.68
C LYS A 69 1.57 2.77 -9.66
N PRO A 70 0.82 3.82 -9.26
CA PRO A 70 1.26 4.72 -8.21
C PRO A 70 1.38 3.98 -6.87
N ALA A 71 2.22 4.52 -5.97
CA ALA A 71 2.36 3.98 -4.63
C ALA A 71 1.02 4.05 -3.89
N CYS A 72 0.46 2.91 -3.54
CA CYS A 72 -0.78 2.81 -2.76
C CYS A 72 -0.46 2.32 -1.35
N ALA A 73 -0.84 3.10 -0.35
CA ALA A 73 -0.87 2.62 1.02
C ALA A 73 -2.09 1.70 1.22
N CYS A 74 -1.98 0.71 2.10
CA CYS A 74 -3.10 -0.20 2.39
C CYS A 74 -4.29 0.56 3.04
N LEU A 75 -5.50 0.02 2.91
CA LEU A 75 -6.72 0.63 3.47
C LEU A 75 -6.63 0.85 4.98
N SER A 76 -5.87 0.04 5.70
CA SER A 76 -5.67 0.23 7.15
C SER A 76 -5.02 1.57 7.50
N SER A 77 -4.26 2.18 6.59
CA SER A 77 -3.68 3.51 6.78
C SER A 77 -4.71 4.65 6.75
N ARG A 78 -5.97 4.35 6.40
CA ARG A 78 -7.08 5.32 6.40
C ARG A 78 -7.67 5.56 7.79
N PHE A 79 -7.20 4.80 8.79
CA PHE A 79 -7.69 4.90 10.16
C PHE A 79 -6.69 5.62 11.04
N PRO A 80 -7.14 6.48 11.99
CA PRO A 80 -6.26 7.07 13.00
C PRO A 80 -5.57 5.99 13.83
N TYR A 81 -4.36 6.30 14.28
CA TYR A 81 -3.62 5.41 15.17
C TYR A 81 -4.45 5.07 16.44
N GLY A 82 -4.39 3.82 16.88
CA GLY A 82 -5.17 3.34 18.02
C GLY A 82 -6.62 2.96 17.70
N THR A 83 -7.11 3.25 16.49
CA THR A 83 -8.47 2.85 16.09
C THR A 83 -8.52 1.35 15.81
N ARG A 84 -9.49 0.65 16.43
CA ARG A 84 -9.76 -0.75 16.08
C ARG A 84 -10.31 -0.84 14.65
N ILE A 85 -9.56 -1.51 13.79
CA ILE A 85 -9.92 -1.76 12.39
C ILE A 85 -10.76 -3.04 12.33
N THR A 86 -11.96 -2.97 11.74
CA THR A 86 -12.83 -4.12 11.49
C THR A 86 -13.07 -4.31 10.01
N ARG A 87 -13.59 -5.47 9.60
CA ARG A 87 -13.93 -5.75 8.20
C ARG A 87 -14.99 -4.79 7.67
N GLU A 88 -15.98 -4.45 8.49
CA GLU A 88 -17.08 -3.54 8.14
C GLU A 88 -16.54 -2.13 7.84
N LYS A 89 -15.63 -1.62 8.69
CA LYS A 89 -14.98 -0.32 8.49
C LYS A 89 -14.10 -0.30 7.26
N LEU A 90 -13.32 -1.37 7.03
CA LEU A 90 -12.51 -1.49 5.80
C LEU A 90 -13.39 -1.49 4.56
N ALA A 91 -14.47 -2.30 4.54
CA ALA A 91 -15.42 -2.33 3.43
C ALA A 91 -16.14 -0.99 3.21
N GLN A 92 -16.39 -0.22 4.28
CA GLN A 92 -16.96 1.13 4.18
C GLN A 92 -15.99 2.08 3.48
N VAL A 93 -14.71 2.09 3.88
CA VAL A 93 -13.67 2.91 3.23
C VAL A 93 -13.46 2.49 1.79
N GLU A 94 -13.41 1.19 1.52
CA GLU A 94 -13.24 0.63 0.17
C GLU A 94 -14.35 1.10 -0.77
N ARG A 95 -15.62 0.93 -0.38
CA ARG A 95 -16.77 1.42 -1.18
C ARG A 95 -16.70 2.93 -1.42
N GLY A 96 -16.31 3.71 -0.42
CA GLY A 96 -16.15 5.16 -0.57
C GLY A 96 -15.00 5.52 -1.53
N GLU A 97 -13.86 4.80 -1.46
CA GLU A 97 -12.76 4.99 -2.40
C GLU A 97 -13.14 4.55 -3.83
N ASP A 98 -13.93 3.47 -3.98
CA ASP A 98 -14.43 3.02 -5.28
C ASP A 98 -15.41 4.04 -5.89
N TYR A 99 -16.27 4.64 -5.07
CA TYR A 99 -17.14 5.71 -5.50
C TYR A 99 -16.35 6.93 -6.01
N LEU A 100 -15.34 7.38 -5.27
CA LEU A 100 -14.47 8.48 -5.70
C LEU A 100 -13.74 8.15 -7.02
N ARG A 101 -13.29 6.90 -7.21
CA ARG A 101 -12.70 6.46 -8.49
C ARG A 101 -13.72 6.53 -9.64
N SER A 102 -14.96 6.11 -9.39
CA SER A 102 -16.01 6.17 -10.41
C SER A 102 -16.35 7.61 -10.85
N LEU A 103 -16.10 8.58 -9.95
CA LEU A 103 -16.23 10.01 -10.27
C LEU A 103 -15.01 10.59 -11.03
N GLY A 104 -13.97 9.75 -11.30
CA GLY A 104 -12.80 10.17 -12.05
C GLY A 104 -11.65 10.74 -11.20
N PHE A 105 -11.72 10.66 -9.86
CA PHE A 105 -10.59 11.04 -9.02
C PHE A 105 -9.45 10.03 -9.14
N GLY A 106 -8.24 10.50 -9.45
CA GLY A 106 -7.07 9.65 -9.65
C GLY A 106 -6.31 9.38 -8.35
N GLN A 107 -5.84 10.42 -7.68
CA GLN A 107 -5.05 10.32 -6.46
C GLN A 107 -5.80 10.94 -5.28
N PHE A 108 -6.29 10.10 -4.39
CA PHE A 108 -7.05 10.51 -3.21
C PHE A 108 -6.88 9.55 -2.04
N ARG A 109 -7.34 9.93 -0.87
CA ARG A 109 -7.50 9.07 0.31
C ARG A 109 -8.79 9.41 1.03
N LEU A 110 -9.56 8.38 1.39
CA LEU A 110 -10.75 8.52 2.22
C LEU A 110 -10.43 8.06 3.64
N ARG A 111 -10.27 9.01 4.57
CA ARG A 111 -9.96 8.69 5.96
C ARG A 111 -11.20 8.56 6.82
N HIS A 112 -11.22 7.50 7.61
CA HIS A 112 -12.30 7.18 8.52
C HIS A 112 -12.05 7.78 9.92
N HIS A 113 -12.85 8.72 10.34
CA HIS A 113 -12.80 9.36 11.65
C HIS A 113 -14.11 9.13 12.43
N GLY A 114 -14.46 7.86 12.71
CA GLY A 114 -15.71 7.53 13.40
C GLY A 114 -16.94 7.84 12.55
N THR A 115 -17.66 8.90 12.89
CA THR A 115 -18.87 9.35 12.15
C THR A 115 -18.53 10.28 10.98
N MET A 116 -17.27 10.68 10.85
CA MET A 116 -16.83 11.61 9.82
C MET A 116 -15.91 10.90 8.82
N ALA A 117 -16.10 11.18 7.53
CA ALA A 117 -15.17 10.84 6.46
C ALA A 117 -14.40 12.09 6.03
N ARG A 118 -13.07 12.01 5.96
CA ARG A 118 -12.23 13.08 5.42
C ARG A 118 -11.65 12.64 4.08
N ILE A 119 -11.98 13.39 3.03
CA ILE A 119 -11.44 13.16 1.68
C ILE A 119 -10.19 14.02 1.52
N GLU A 120 -9.08 13.39 1.17
CA GLU A 120 -7.83 14.05 0.81
C GLU A 120 -7.63 13.86 -0.70
N ILE A 121 -7.55 14.96 -1.44
CA ILE A 121 -7.32 14.98 -2.90
C ILE A 121 -6.15 15.92 -3.22
N SER A 122 -5.60 15.81 -4.42
CA SER A 122 -4.61 16.76 -4.90
C SER A 122 -5.26 18.14 -5.15
N ARG A 123 -4.46 19.20 -5.09
CA ARG A 123 -4.95 20.56 -5.25
C ARG A 123 -5.62 20.77 -6.61
N GLU A 124 -5.10 20.14 -7.65
CA GLU A 124 -5.58 20.23 -9.01
C GLU A 124 -6.99 19.62 -9.19
N GLN A 125 -7.39 18.71 -8.29
CA GLN A 125 -8.70 18.05 -8.33
C GLN A 125 -9.79 18.79 -7.51
N PHE A 126 -9.44 19.86 -6.80
CA PHE A 126 -10.41 20.65 -6.03
C PHE A 126 -11.56 21.22 -6.88
N PRO A 127 -11.33 21.84 -8.06
CA PRO A 127 -12.44 22.30 -8.89
C PRO A 127 -13.43 21.19 -9.24
N THR A 128 -12.92 20.03 -9.67
CA THR A 128 -13.75 18.85 -9.96
C THR A 128 -14.56 18.37 -8.74
N MET A 129 -13.97 18.44 -7.54
CA MET A 129 -14.69 18.09 -6.32
C MET A 129 -15.85 19.04 -6.05
N MET A 130 -15.65 20.34 -6.23
CA MET A 130 -16.69 21.34 -6.00
C MET A 130 -17.86 21.22 -6.99
N GLU A 131 -17.58 20.90 -8.25
CA GLU A 131 -18.59 20.66 -9.27
C GLU A 131 -19.45 19.39 -9.00
N LYS A 132 -18.89 18.40 -8.30
CA LYS A 132 -19.56 17.12 -8.02
C LYS A 132 -20.09 17.01 -6.60
N ALA A 133 -20.00 18.07 -5.80
CA ALA A 133 -20.46 18.10 -4.41
C ALA A 133 -21.96 18.48 -4.28
N GLU A 134 -22.64 18.77 -5.40
CA GLU A 134 -24.08 18.95 -5.51
C GLU A 134 -24.77 17.60 -5.81
#